data_c8e23cb4f9eebd0179954876ea1a0816
#
_entry.id   c8e23cb4f9eebd0179954876ea1a0816
#
_cell.length_a   1.000
_cell.length_b   1.000
_cell.length_c   1.000
_cell.angle_alpha   90.00
_cell.angle_beta   90.00
_cell.angle_gamma   90.00
#
_symmetry.space_group_name_H-M   'P 1'
#
loop_
_entity.id
_entity.type
_entity.pdbx_description
1 polymer ?
#
loop_
_entity_poly.entity_id
_entity_poly.type
_entity_poly.pdbx_seq_one_letter_code
_entity_poly.pdbx_strand_id
1 'polypeptide(L)'
;MPRAAPLCASRTVNASVVGVSKTPCRYVRYSSTYFQHIFSGGYSAGYYSYIWSEVLDADTVEWFRENGGLTRANGDRFRERLLGVGGAKDPLDAYRDFRGRDADISPLLTRRGLNA
;
A
#
# COMPACT_ATOMS: atom_id res chain seq x y z
N MET A 1 -0.53 -33.97 18.83
CA MET A 1 -0.22 -32.51 18.81
C MET A 1 -1.52 -31.78 19.11
N PRO A 2 -1.62 -30.96 20.17
CA PRO A 2 -2.86 -30.24 20.48
C PRO A 2 -3.11 -29.20 19.41
N ARG A 3 -4.32 -29.19 18.83
CA ARG A 3 -4.80 -28.13 17.93
C ARG A 3 -4.82 -26.82 18.73
N ALA A 4 -4.09 -25.85 18.29
CA ALA A 4 -4.18 -24.50 18.83
C ALA A 4 -5.62 -24.00 18.74
N ALA A 5 -6.20 -23.62 19.87
CA ALA A 5 -7.52 -23.03 19.92
C ALA A 5 -7.55 -21.74 19.09
N PRO A 6 -8.65 -21.43 18.38
CA PRO A 6 -8.71 -20.23 17.54
C PRO A 6 -8.57 -18.99 18.40
N LEU A 7 -7.62 -18.14 18.06
CA LEU A 7 -7.35 -16.82 18.67
C LEU A 7 -8.58 -15.88 18.67
N CYS A 8 -9.66 -16.28 18.03
CA CYS A 8 -10.93 -15.54 17.98
C CYS A 8 -11.70 -15.54 19.31
N ALA A 9 -11.37 -16.41 20.25
CA ALA A 9 -12.12 -16.54 21.52
C ALA A 9 -11.68 -15.55 22.61
N SER A 10 -10.56 -14.82 22.46
CA SER A 10 -9.98 -13.99 23.53
C SER A 10 -9.75 -12.52 23.20
N ARG A 11 -10.19 -12.03 22.05
CA ARG A 11 -10.13 -10.60 21.71
C ARG A 11 -11.50 -10.10 21.26
N THR A 12 -12.27 -9.63 22.21
CA THR A 12 -13.33 -8.64 21.98
C THR A 12 -12.65 -7.32 21.56
N VAL A 13 -12.28 -7.21 20.31
CA VAL A 13 -12.03 -5.90 19.72
C VAL A 13 -13.41 -5.27 19.54
N ASN A 14 -13.64 -4.11 20.14
CA ASN A 14 -14.89 -3.38 20.01
C ASN A 14 -15.27 -3.24 18.53
N ALA A 15 -16.20 -4.07 18.07
CA ALA A 15 -16.67 -4.17 16.70
C ALA A 15 -17.46 -2.93 16.23
N SER A 16 -17.59 -1.92 17.08
CA SER A 16 -18.35 -0.69 16.80
C SER A 16 -17.60 0.37 15.99
N VAL A 17 -16.31 0.20 15.73
CA VAL A 17 -15.48 1.22 15.05
C VAL A 17 -15.18 0.88 13.60
N VAL A 18 -15.33 -0.37 13.19
CA VAL A 18 -15.16 -0.77 11.80
C VAL A 18 -16.33 -1.67 11.44
N GLY A 19 -17.08 -1.33 10.41
CA GLY A 19 -18.18 -2.14 9.88
C GLY A 19 -17.65 -3.51 9.48
N VAL A 20 -17.58 -4.42 10.44
CA VAL A 20 -17.09 -5.78 10.23
C VAL A 20 -18.19 -6.54 9.51
N SER A 21 -18.05 -6.67 8.20
CA SER A 21 -18.72 -7.70 7.41
C SER A 21 -18.66 -9.03 8.14
N LYS A 22 -19.72 -9.83 8.08
CA LYS A 22 -19.82 -11.18 8.64
C LYS A 22 -18.86 -12.17 7.93
N THR A 23 -17.64 -11.78 7.70
CA THR A 23 -16.61 -12.63 7.11
C THR A 23 -16.15 -13.63 8.16
N PRO A 24 -16.05 -14.93 7.82
CA PRO A 24 -15.55 -15.92 8.77
C PRO A 24 -14.17 -15.51 9.26
N CYS A 25 -13.94 -15.63 10.56
CA CYS A 25 -12.71 -15.25 11.22
C CYS A 25 -11.50 -15.86 10.49
N ARG A 26 -10.76 -15.06 9.77
CA ARG A 26 -9.51 -15.48 9.13
C ARG A 26 -8.46 -15.54 10.22
N TYR A 27 -7.81 -16.67 10.37
CA TYR A 27 -6.66 -16.80 11.26
C TYR A 27 -5.59 -15.79 10.86
N VAL A 28 -5.15 -14.97 11.82
CA VAL A 28 -3.98 -14.14 11.62
C VAL A 28 -2.77 -15.06 11.50
N ARG A 29 -2.19 -15.12 10.31
CA ARG A 29 -1.06 -15.99 10.00
C ARG A 29 0.21 -15.61 10.77
N TYR A 30 0.32 -14.35 11.14
CA TYR A 30 1.52 -13.78 11.74
C TYR A 30 1.26 -13.36 13.19
N SER A 31 2.26 -13.53 14.05
CA SER A 31 2.30 -12.99 15.39
C SER A 31 3.10 -11.68 15.43
N SER A 32 2.75 -10.78 16.34
CA SER A 32 3.53 -9.55 16.57
C SER A 32 5.00 -9.84 16.90
N THR A 33 5.30 -10.99 17.49
CA THR A 33 6.68 -11.40 17.79
C THR A 33 7.52 -11.67 16.54
N TYR A 34 6.91 -11.87 15.37
CA TYR A 34 7.63 -12.06 14.10
C TYR A 34 7.89 -10.74 13.38
N PHE A 35 7.34 -9.65 13.86
CA PHE A 35 7.40 -8.36 13.19
C PHE A 35 8.72 -7.63 13.47
N GLN A 36 9.83 -8.31 13.18
CA GLN A 36 11.17 -7.79 13.40
C GLN A 36 11.39 -6.40 12.79
N HIS A 37 10.75 -6.14 11.66
CA HIS A 37 10.93 -4.91 10.89
C HIS A 37 10.64 -3.62 11.68
N ILE A 38 9.64 -3.67 12.58
CA ILE A 38 9.33 -2.53 13.46
C ILE A 38 10.16 -2.52 14.74
N PHE A 39 10.76 -3.66 15.14
CA PHE A 39 11.51 -3.75 16.39
C PHE A 39 13.02 -3.58 16.22
N SER A 40 13.57 -3.92 15.04
CA SER A 40 15.01 -3.88 14.78
C SER A 40 15.46 -2.84 13.75
N GLY A 41 14.56 -1.95 13.33
CA GLY A 41 14.82 -0.90 12.33
C GLY A 41 14.11 0.40 12.65
N GLY A 42 14.23 1.39 11.80
CA GLY A 42 13.60 2.71 11.93
C GLY A 42 12.09 2.76 11.72
N TYR A 43 11.41 1.61 11.60
CA TYR A 43 10.01 1.54 11.18
C TYR A 43 8.99 1.46 12.32
N SER A 44 9.40 1.59 13.58
CA SER A 44 8.49 1.46 14.74
C SER A 44 7.29 2.42 14.70
N ALA A 45 7.51 3.65 14.22
CA ALA A 45 6.47 4.66 14.02
C ALA A 45 6.23 5.00 12.53
N GLY A 46 6.98 4.41 11.63
CA GLY A 46 7.00 4.77 10.20
C GLY A 46 6.57 3.64 9.25
N TYR A 47 6.08 2.52 9.75
CA TYR A 47 5.72 1.38 8.91
C TYR A 47 4.58 1.68 7.91
N TYR A 48 3.74 2.67 8.21
CA TYR A 48 2.69 3.14 7.31
C TYR A 48 3.24 3.66 5.97
N SER A 49 4.54 3.99 5.88
CA SER A 49 5.17 4.42 4.62
C SER A 49 5.01 3.41 3.49
N TYR A 50 4.92 2.12 3.81
CA TYR A 50 4.69 1.07 2.82
C TYR A 50 3.34 1.20 2.14
N ILE A 51 2.26 1.45 2.90
CA ILE A 51 0.93 1.62 2.28
C ILE A 51 0.85 2.93 1.52
N TRP A 52 1.53 3.97 1.98
CA TRP A 52 1.63 5.23 1.26
C TRP A 52 2.32 5.05 -0.09
N SER A 53 3.46 4.37 -0.11
CA SER A 53 4.18 4.04 -1.35
C SER A 53 3.33 3.16 -2.28
N GLU A 54 2.51 2.29 -1.72
CA GLU A 54 1.63 1.41 -2.49
C GLU A 54 0.50 2.19 -3.21
N VAL A 55 0.03 3.32 -2.64
CA VAL A 55 -0.90 4.23 -3.31
C VAL A 55 -0.25 4.82 -4.56
N LEU A 56 0.98 5.34 -4.42
CA LEU A 56 1.73 5.92 -5.53
C LEU A 56 2.02 4.87 -6.62
N ASP A 57 2.40 3.65 -6.22
CA ASP A 57 2.64 2.53 -7.13
C ASP A 57 1.38 2.18 -7.93
N ALA A 58 0.25 2.00 -7.26
CA ALA A 58 -1.00 1.64 -7.92
C ALA A 58 -1.47 2.70 -8.92
N ASP A 59 -1.40 3.98 -8.56
CA ASP A 59 -1.78 5.08 -9.45
C ASP A 59 -0.77 5.27 -10.58
N THR A 60 0.52 4.96 -10.36
CA THR A 60 1.53 4.91 -11.44
C THR A 60 1.18 3.84 -12.48
N VAL A 61 0.81 2.65 -12.03
CA VAL A 61 0.39 1.57 -12.95
C VAL A 61 -0.86 1.99 -13.74
N GLU A 62 -1.80 2.67 -13.10
CA GLU A 62 -2.99 3.19 -13.79
C GLU A 62 -2.62 4.24 -14.84
N TRP A 63 -1.66 5.15 -14.54
CA TRP A 63 -1.15 6.08 -15.53
C TRP A 63 -0.62 5.37 -16.78
N PHE A 64 0.15 4.29 -16.61
CA PHE A 64 0.62 3.52 -17.77
C PHE A 64 -0.54 2.93 -18.57
N ARG A 65 -1.58 2.41 -17.92
CA ARG A 65 -2.78 1.87 -18.60
C ARG A 65 -3.50 2.95 -19.41
N GLU A 66 -3.72 4.12 -18.82
CA GLU A 66 -4.36 5.28 -19.44
C GLU A 66 -3.60 5.79 -20.67
N ASN A 67 -2.28 5.63 -20.69
CA ASN A 67 -1.38 6.16 -21.72
C ASN A 67 -0.87 5.07 -22.70
N GLY A 68 -1.56 3.96 -22.82
CA GLY A 68 -1.23 2.94 -23.83
C GLY A 68 -0.18 1.91 -23.38
N GLY A 69 0.03 1.78 -22.09
CA GLY A 69 0.87 0.73 -21.51
C GLY A 69 2.37 1.06 -21.43
N LEU A 70 3.17 0.00 -21.37
CA LEU A 70 4.63 0.08 -21.21
C LEU A 70 5.34 0.37 -22.55
N THR A 71 5.06 1.53 -23.12
CA THR A 71 5.79 2.00 -24.30
C THR A 71 7.15 2.58 -23.91
N ARG A 72 8.07 2.70 -24.87
CA ARG A 72 9.37 3.34 -24.63
C ARG A 72 9.21 4.79 -24.17
N ALA A 73 8.33 5.55 -24.80
CA ALA A 73 8.09 6.95 -24.45
C ALA A 73 7.56 7.12 -23.03
N ASN A 74 6.63 6.25 -22.61
CA ASN A 74 6.10 6.26 -21.25
C ASN A 74 7.16 5.88 -20.20
N GLY A 75 8.00 4.90 -20.53
CA GLY A 75 9.12 4.51 -19.69
C GLY A 75 10.17 5.62 -19.54
N ASP A 76 10.49 6.31 -20.62
CA ASP A 76 11.41 7.44 -20.58
C ASP A 76 10.84 8.60 -19.77
N ARG A 77 9.55 8.95 -19.91
CA ARG A 77 8.88 9.94 -19.07
C ARG A 77 8.94 9.58 -17.59
N PHE A 78 8.60 8.32 -17.24
CA PHE A 78 8.66 7.83 -15.86
C PHE A 78 10.07 7.94 -15.27
N ARG A 79 11.06 7.51 -16.04
CA ARG A 79 12.46 7.60 -15.65
C ARG A 79 12.93 9.03 -15.44
N GLU A 80 12.65 9.92 -16.37
CA GLU A 80 13.16 11.29 -16.35
C GLU A 80 12.47 12.17 -15.32
N ARG A 81 11.14 12.03 -15.17
CA ARG A 81 10.34 12.91 -14.31
C ARG A 81 10.28 12.46 -12.86
N LEU A 82 10.39 11.15 -12.61
CA LEU A 82 10.23 10.59 -11.28
C LEU A 82 11.51 9.92 -10.78
N LEU A 83 12.03 8.91 -11.46
CA LEU A 83 13.15 8.14 -10.95
C LEU A 83 14.48 8.87 -11.03
N GLY A 84 14.73 9.59 -12.12
CA GLY A 84 16.01 10.25 -12.40
C GLY A 84 16.27 11.50 -11.57
N VAL A 85 15.23 12.08 -10.97
CA VAL A 85 15.38 13.28 -10.13
C VAL A 85 15.95 12.95 -8.74
N GLY A 86 15.83 11.70 -8.29
CA GLY A 86 16.34 11.24 -7.01
C GLY A 86 15.90 12.13 -5.84
N GLY A 87 16.87 12.54 -5.01
CA GLY A 87 16.63 13.45 -3.89
C GLY A 87 16.78 14.94 -4.23
N ALA A 88 16.91 15.30 -5.52
CA ALA A 88 17.11 16.70 -5.94
C ALA A 88 15.82 17.53 -5.94
N LYS A 89 14.68 16.87 -5.81
CA LYS A 89 13.35 17.48 -5.80
C LYS A 89 12.47 16.81 -4.74
N ASP A 90 11.48 17.56 -4.23
CA ASP A 90 10.48 16.98 -3.36
C ASP A 90 9.78 15.78 -4.06
N PRO A 91 9.66 14.62 -3.41
CA PRO A 91 9.10 13.43 -4.03
C PRO A 91 7.66 13.59 -4.54
N LEU A 92 6.82 14.35 -3.84
CA LEU A 92 5.44 14.58 -4.27
C LEU A 92 5.39 15.54 -5.47
N ASP A 93 6.29 16.52 -5.52
CA ASP A 93 6.40 17.40 -6.69
C ASP A 93 6.94 16.65 -7.91
N ALA A 94 7.91 15.75 -7.72
CA ALA A 94 8.37 14.86 -8.80
C ALA A 94 7.23 13.94 -9.29
N TYR A 95 6.41 13.45 -8.37
CA TYR A 95 5.25 12.63 -8.72
C TYR A 95 4.21 13.43 -9.51
N ARG A 96 3.89 14.66 -9.08
CA ARG A 96 2.99 15.57 -9.81
C ARG A 96 3.48 15.88 -11.21
N ASP A 97 4.78 16.10 -11.37
CA ASP A 97 5.40 16.34 -12.69
C ASP A 97 5.27 15.12 -13.63
N PHE A 98 5.37 13.93 -13.08
CA PHE A 98 5.17 12.70 -13.84
C PHE A 98 3.69 12.47 -14.14
N ARG A 99 2.84 12.44 -13.09
CA ARG A 99 1.43 12.05 -13.17
C ARG A 99 0.54 13.14 -13.76
N GLY A 100 0.90 14.41 -13.52
CA GLY A 100 0.09 15.59 -13.90
C GLY A 100 -0.97 15.98 -12.86
N ARG A 101 -1.05 15.27 -11.74
CA ARG A 101 -1.95 15.52 -10.60
C ARG A 101 -1.41 14.84 -9.34
N ASP A 102 -2.08 15.07 -8.22
CA ASP A 102 -1.85 14.28 -7.01
C ASP A 102 -2.23 12.81 -7.19
N ALA A 103 -1.66 11.95 -6.35
CA ALA A 103 -1.97 10.53 -6.35
C ALA A 103 -3.43 10.27 -5.98
N ASP A 104 -4.03 9.26 -6.60
CA ASP A 104 -5.37 8.77 -6.29
C ASP A 104 -5.26 7.40 -5.59
N ILE A 105 -6.03 7.24 -4.52
CA ILE A 105 -6.11 5.98 -3.77
C ILE A 105 -6.97 4.93 -4.48
N SER A 106 -7.86 5.34 -5.37
CA SER A 106 -8.86 4.46 -6.00
C SER A 106 -8.24 3.26 -6.72
N PRO A 107 -7.10 3.38 -7.45
CA PRO A 107 -6.44 2.24 -8.06
C PRO A 107 -5.99 1.18 -7.04
N LEU A 108 -5.51 1.61 -5.87
CA LEU A 108 -5.14 0.68 -4.81
C LEU A 108 -6.36 -0.03 -4.22
N LEU A 109 -7.45 0.69 -3.97
CA LEU A 109 -8.68 0.11 -3.47
C LEU A 109 -9.25 -0.92 -4.44
N THR A 110 -9.24 -0.59 -5.75
CA THR A 110 -9.65 -1.51 -6.82
C THR A 110 -8.80 -2.78 -6.82
N ARG A 111 -7.48 -2.64 -6.76
CA ARG A 111 -6.55 -3.78 -6.72
C ARG A 111 -6.79 -4.69 -5.51
N ARG A 112 -7.22 -4.13 -4.39
CA ARG A 112 -7.54 -4.86 -3.16
C ARG A 112 -8.98 -5.35 -3.06
N GLY A 113 -9.83 -5.05 -4.05
CA GLY A 113 -11.25 -5.43 -4.04
C GLY A 113 -12.05 -4.72 -2.96
N LEU A 114 -11.66 -3.49 -2.61
CA LEU A 114 -12.29 -2.66 -1.57
C LEU A 114 -13.20 -1.57 -2.14
N ASN A 115 -13.33 -1.48 -3.44
CA ASN A 115 -14.31 -0.61 -4.06
C ASN A 115 -15.70 -1.23 -3.89
N ALA A 116 -16.59 -0.52 -3.17
CA ALA A 116 -18.01 -0.82 -3.08
C ALA A 116 -18.74 -0.42 -4.37
#